data_a4693251f3abf136e4ea184036c399e9
#
_entry.id   a4693251f3abf136e4ea184036c399e9
#
_cell.length_a   1.000
_cell.length_b   1.000
_cell.length_c   1.000
_cell.angle_alpha   90.00
_cell.angle_beta   90.00
_cell.angle_gamma   90.00
#
_symmetry.space_group_name_H-M   'P 1'
#
loop_
_entity.id
_entity.type
_entity.pdbx_description
1 polymer ?
#
loop_
_entity_poly.entity_id
_entity_poly.type
_entity_poly.pdbx_seq_one_letter_code
_entity_poly.pdbx_strand_id
1 'polypeptide(L)'
;MKVDFWFSELQSEDVKFGVRVKTHLFSKESKYQKIDIFDTDFFGRVMVLDGCFMITEKDEFMYQEMLSHPAMVSHPDPKNVLIIGGGDGGVAREVLRYQVKSVDLVEIDEEVIAASKLYLPEIAASFNDTRLKVHNMDAFEFVDSNRSYDVILIDSTDPIGFAASLFSDVFYMKAKKMLNEQGIIATQSGSPFMNPDFIRKAHRGLKGHFKTIKPYLSFVPTYPSGMWSYIMASNGKIQKHRDFVGRYMNNDIYQSCFSLPEFVKQIIEEK
;
A
#
# COMPACT_ATOMS: atom_id res chain seq x y z
N MET A 1 -11.46 17.57 -36.45
CA MET A 1 -10.24 17.59 -35.63
C MET A 1 -10.55 16.77 -34.35
N LYS A 2 -9.79 15.69 -34.10
CA LYS A 2 -9.97 14.91 -32.84
C LYS A 2 -9.00 15.53 -31.83
N VAL A 3 -9.52 15.99 -30.69
CA VAL A 3 -8.70 16.52 -29.62
C VAL A 3 -8.50 15.38 -28.60
N ASP A 4 -7.26 15.04 -28.32
CA ASP A 4 -6.91 14.04 -27.32
C ASP A 4 -6.45 14.74 -26.04
N PHE A 5 -7.07 14.37 -24.92
CA PHE A 5 -6.67 14.84 -23.60
C PHE A 5 -5.81 13.79 -22.89
N TRP A 6 -4.68 14.22 -22.34
CA TRP A 6 -3.77 13.39 -21.60
C TRP A 6 -3.60 13.93 -20.19
N PHE A 7 -3.78 13.08 -19.20
CA PHE A 7 -3.27 13.34 -17.86
C PHE A 7 -1.84 12.81 -17.79
N SER A 8 -0.94 13.60 -17.19
CA SER A 8 0.47 13.21 -17.04
C SER A 8 0.94 13.48 -15.63
N GLU A 9 1.46 12.45 -14.99
CA GLU A 9 2.19 12.51 -13.73
C GLU A 9 3.66 12.80 -14.02
N LEU A 10 4.23 13.74 -13.30
CA LEU A 10 5.68 13.96 -13.28
C LEU A 10 6.30 13.02 -12.26
N GLN A 11 6.96 11.96 -12.73
CA GLN A 11 7.67 10.99 -11.87
C GLN A 11 9.04 11.50 -11.43
N SER A 12 9.60 12.47 -12.15
CA SER A 12 10.78 13.28 -11.83
C SER A 12 10.74 14.54 -12.67
N GLU A 13 11.73 15.44 -12.52
CA GLU A 13 11.85 16.64 -13.36
C GLU A 13 11.87 16.33 -14.86
N ASP A 14 12.46 15.19 -15.25
CA ASP A 14 12.68 14.81 -16.64
C ASP A 14 11.83 13.62 -17.11
N VAL A 15 11.06 12.97 -16.20
CA VAL A 15 10.29 11.77 -16.53
C VAL A 15 8.84 11.97 -16.20
N LYS A 16 7.98 11.71 -17.18
CA LYS A 16 6.53 11.70 -16.98
C LYS A 16 5.89 10.42 -17.50
N PHE A 17 4.84 9.98 -16.81
CA PHE A 17 3.94 8.94 -17.27
C PHE A 17 2.61 9.58 -17.67
N GLY A 18 2.09 9.24 -18.84
CA GLY A 18 0.88 9.86 -19.38
C GLY A 18 -0.15 8.83 -19.80
N VAL A 19 -1.41 9.11 -19.49
CA VAL A 19 -2.57 8.30 -19.90
C VAL A 19 -3.58 9.17 -20.63
N ARG A 20 -4.10 8.66 -21.75
CA ARG A 20 -5.16 9.36 -22.48
C ARG A 20 -6.48 9.26 -21.71
N VAL A 21 -7.06 10.43 -21.42
CA VAL A 21 -8.30 10.59 -20.67
C VAL A 21 -9.48 10.70 -21.62
N LYS A 22 -10.56 9.97 -21.35
CA LYS A 22 -11.87 10.12 -22.01
C LYS A 22 -12.69 11.20 -21.34
N THR A 23 -12.78 11.12 -20.01
CA THR A 23 -13.62 12.01 -19.21
C THR A 23 -12.98 12.24 -17.86
N HIS A 24 -12.99 13.48 -17.40
CA HIS A 24 -12.71 13.83 -16.01
C HIS A 24 -14.02 13.69 -15.22
N LEU A 25 -14.13 12.64 -14.41
CA LEU A 25 -15.36 12.28 -13.74
C LEU A 25 -15.58 13.04 -12.44
N PHE A 26 -14.49 13.36 -11.74
CA PHE A 26 -14.56 13.99 -10.42
C PHE A 26 -13.27 14.74 -10.12
N SER A 27 -13.41 15.88 -9.44
CA SER A 27 -12.30 16.65 -8.88
C SER A 27 -12.76 17.31 -7.59
N LYS A 28 -12.00 17.14 -6.52
CA LYS A 28 -12.26 17.77 -5.22
C LYS A 28 -10.95 18.03 -4.49
N GLU A 29 -10.81 19.18 -3.90
CA GLU A 29 -9.83 19.44 -2.86
C GLU A 29 -10.41 19.06 -1.50
N SER A 30 -9.78 18.11 -0.82
CA SER A 30 -10.06 17.78 0.56
C SER A 30 -9.21 18.66 1.49
N LYS A 31 -9.30 18.42 2.79
CA LYS A 31 -8.41 19.06 3.76
C LYS A 31 -6.93 18.62 3.57
N TYR A 32 -6.68 17.49 2.93
CA TYR A 32 -5.38 16.82 2.90
C TYR A 32 -4.74 16.83 1.52
N GLN A 33 -5.54 16.71 0.45
CA GLN A 33 -5.03 16.52 -0.90
C GLN A 33 -6.09 16.80 -1.96
N LYS A 34 -5.66 16.96 -3.20
CA LYS A 34 -6.53 17.03 -4.36
C LYS A 34 -6.83 15.62 -4.86
N ILE A 35 -8.11 15.30 -5.06
CA ILE A 35 -8.60 14.01 -5.55
C ILE A 35 -9.18 14.21 -6.95
N ASP A 36 -8.65 13.54 -7.94
CA ASP A 36 -9.17 13.51 -9.31
C ASP A 36 -9.51 12.08 -9.72
N ILE A 37 -10.65 11.87 -10.40
CA ILE A 37 -11.02 10.59 -11.01
C ILE A 37 -11.18 10.79 -12.51
N PHE A 38 -10.46 9.98 -13.27
CA PHE A 38 -10.53 9.96 -14.73
C PHE A 38 -11.08 8.64 -15.24
N ASP A 39 -11.87 8.70 -16.32
CA ASP A 39 -12.19 7.52 -17.14
C ASP A 39 -11.21 7.44 -18.31
N THR A 40 -10.68 6.27 -18.56
CA THR A 40 -9.70 5.98 -19.61
C THR A 40 -10.09 4.72 -20.40
N ASP A 41 -9.62 4.60 -21.64
CA ASP A 41 -9.92 3.40 -22.46
C ASP A 41 -9.09 2.19 -22.03
N PHE A 42 -7.85 2.41 -21.58
CA PHE A 42 -6.91 1.31 -21.33
C PHE A 42 -6.90 0.85 -19.87
N PHE A 43 -6.93 1.79 -18.92
CA PHE A 43 -6.82 1.49 -17.50
C PHE A 43 -8.16 1.47 -16.75
N GLY A 44 -9.29 1.76 -17.46
CA GLY A 44 -10.58 1.96 -16.82
C GLY A 44 -10.58 3.26 -16.01
N ARG A 45 -11.22 3.24 -14.86
CA ARG A 45 -11.20 4.39 -13.95
C ARG A 45 -9.88 4.46 -13.22
N VAL A 46 -9.40 5.69 -13.06
CA VAL A 46 -8.10 6.02 -12.47
C VAL A 46 -8.32 7.05 -11.38
N MET A 47 -7.83 6.78 -10.17
CA MET A 47 -7.74 7.78 -9.10
C MET A 47 -6.34 8.38 -9.08
N VAL A 48 -6.33 9.69 -8.95
CA VAL A 48 -5.12 10.51 -8.85
C VAL A 48 -5.22 11.35 -7.58
N LEU A 49 -4.18 11.34 -6.76
CA LEU A 49 -4.05 12.17 -5.56
C LEU A 49 -2.85 13.10 -5.74
N ASP A 50 -3.07 14.41 -5.59
CA ASP A 50 -2.05 15.46 -5.77
C ASP A 50 -1.23 15.32 -7.08
N GLY A 51 -1.89 14.87 -8.15
CA GLY A 51 -1.26 14.68 -9.44
C GLY A 51 -0.54 13.35 -9.66
N CYS A 52 -0.53 12.44 -8.68
CA CYS A 52 0.10 11.13 -8.74
C CYS A 52 -0.93 10.02 -8.99
N PHE A 53 -0.62 9.07 -9.86
CA PHE A 53 -1.44 7.87 -10.06
C PHE A 53 -1.43 7.00 -8.81
N MET A 54 -2.60 6.83 -8.18
CA MET A 54 -2.73 5.99 -6.99
C MET A 54 -3.26 4.61 -7.34
N ILE A 55 -4.31 4.54 -8.16
CA ILE A 55 -4.98 3.28 -8.46
C ILE A 55 -5.64 3.33 -9.83
N THR A 56 -5.66 2.21 -10.53
CA THR A 56 -6.45 2.01 -11.75
C THR A 56 -7.22 0.70 -11.65
N GLU A 57 -8.40 0.61 -12.27
CA GLU A 57 -9.18 -0.64 -12.30
C GLU A 57 -8.43 -1.81 -12.95
N LYS A 58 -7.44 -1.51 -13.79
CA LYS A 58 -6.73 -2.52 -14.57
C LYS A 58 -5.59 -3.20 -13.82
N ASP A 59 -4.80 -2.47 -13.05
CA ASP A 59 -3.57 -3.00 -12.44
C ASP A 59 -3.53 -2.93 -10.90
N GLU A 60 -4.57 -2.41 -10.25
CA GLU A 60 -4.66 -2.27 -8.80
C GLU A 60 -4.32 -3.57 -8.05
N PHE A 61 -4.76 -4.71 -8.59
CA PHE A 61 -4.56 -6.00 -7.95
C PHE A 61 -3.09 -6.37 -7.77
N MET A 62 -2.20 -5.87 -8.64
CA MET A 62 -0.77 -6.14 -8.55
C MET A 62 -0.16 -5.53 -7.27
N TYR A 63 -0.61 -4.34 -6.92
CA TYR A 63 -0.21 -3.67 -5.69
C TYR A 63 -0.94 -4.24 -4.47
N GLN A 64 -2.26 -4.31 -4.52
CA GLN A 64 -3.11 -4.71 -3.38
C GLN A 64 -2.78 -6.12 -2.89
N GLU A 65 -2.60 -7.07 -3.82
CA GLU A 65 -2.21 -8.43 -3.49
C GLU A 65 -0.80 -8.49 -2.91
N MET A 66 0.15 -7.73 -3.45
CA MET A 66 1.53 -7.79 -2.98
C MET A 66 1.78 -7.05 -1.68
N LEU A 67 1.00 -6.06 -1.33
CA LEU A 67 1.06 -5.46 0.01
C LEU A 67 0.43 -6.40 1.06
N SER A 68 -0.69 -7.05 0.74
CA SER A 68 -1.47 -7.81 1.72
C SER A 68 -1.03 -9.27 1.86
N HIS A 69 -1.04 -10.03 0.76
CA HIS A 69 -0.92 -11.49 0.83
C HIS A 69 0.42 -12.02 1.33
N PRO A 70 1.59 -11.44 1.00
CA PRO A 70 2.85 -11.92 1.56
C PRO A 70 2.85 -11.89 3.10
N ALA A 71 2.30 -10.86 3.73
CA ALA A 71 2.17 -10.79 5.18
C ALA A 71 1.12 -11.77 5.71
N MET A 72 -0.05 -11.83 5.08
CA MET A 72 -1.16 -12.70 5.48
C MET A 72 -0.83 -14.18 5.40
N VAL A 73 -0.11 -14.64 4.37
CA VAL A 73 0.32 -16.06 4.26
C VAL A 73 1.50 -16.38 5.15
N SER A 74 2.27 -15.38 5.57
CA SER A 74 3.43 -15.56 6.46
C SER A 74 3.08 -15.56 7.94
N HIS A 75 1.87 -15.14 8.32
CA HIS A 75 1.39 -15.28 9.69
C HIS A 75 0.63 -16.62 9.85
N PRO A 76 0.86 -17.38 10.94
CA PRO A 76 0.25 -18.71 11.09
C PRO A 76 -1.28 -18.68 11.14
N ASP A 77 -1.88 -17.69 11.80
CA ASP A 77 -3.34 -17.54 11.89
C ASP A 77 -3.76 -16.08 12.13
N PRO A 78 -3.76 -15.21 11.08
CA PRO A 78 -4.11 -13.81 11.26
C PRO A 78 -5.61 -13.64 11.52
N LYS A 79 -5.96 -13.05 12.67
CA LYS A 79 -7.36 -12.78 13.09
C LYS A 79 -7.67 -11.30 13.13
N ASN A 80 -6.76 -10.49 13.63
CA ASN A 80 -6.96 -9.05 13.76
C ASN A 80 -5.92 -8.33 12.90
N VAL A 81 -6.39 -7.55 11.96
CA VAL A 81 -5.54 -6.85 10.99
C VAL A 81 -5.77 -5.35 11.10
N LEU A 82 -4.69 -4.58 11.08
CA LEU A 82 -4.72 -3.13 10.96
C LEU A 82 -4.23 -2.73 9.56
N ILE A 83 -4.97 -1.86 8.91
CA ILE A 83 -4.58 -1.21 7.67
C ILE A 83 -4.47 0.29 7.95
N ILE A 84 -3.34 0.88 7.61
CA ILE A 84 -3.06 2.30 7.76
C ILE A 84 -3.01 2.93 6.39
N GLY A 85 -3.91 3.88 6.13
CA GLY A 85 -4.24 4.33 4.78
C GLY A 85 -5.20 3.38 4.09
N GLY A 86 -5.08 3.24 2.77
CA GLY A 86 -5.89 2.31 1.99
C GLY A 86 -7.34 2.75 1.81
N GLY A 87 -7.58 4.04 1.70
CA GLY A 87 -8.91 4.65 1.53
C GLY A 87 -9.66 4.22 0.26
N ASP A 88 -9.00 3.52 -0.67
CA ASP A 88 -9.64 2.88 -1.81
C ASP A 88 -10.35 1.56 -1.45
N GLY A 89 -9.96 0.91 -0.35
CA GLY A 89 -10.54 -0.35 0.15
C GLY A 89 -9.94 -1.62 -0.47
N GLY A 90 -8.99 -1.52 -1.40
CA GLY A 90 -8.44 -2.67 -2.12
C GLY A 90 -7.63 -3.59 -1.23
N VAL A 91 -6.72 -3.06 -0.39
CA VAL A 91 -5.98 -3.86 0.60
C VAL A 91 -6.95 -4.55 1.57
N ALA A 92 -7.99 -3.84 2.02
CA ALA A 92 -9.01 -4.42 2.89
C ALA A 92 -9.76 -5.55 2.18
N ARG A 93 -10.09 -5.40 0.88
CA ARG A 93 -10.71 -6.45 0.06
C ARG A 93 -9.86 -7.72 0.05
N GLU A 94 -8.56 -7.59 -0.16
CA GLU A 94 -7.66 -8.74 -0.18
C GLU A 94 -7.49 -9.40 1.20
N VAL A 95 -7.40 -8.62 2.27
CA VAL A 95 -7.33 -9.11 3.66
C VAL A 95 -8.61 -9.88 4.03
N LEU A 96 -9.78 -9.39 3.63
CA LEU A 96 -11.08 -10.01 3.93
C LEU A 96 -11.31 -11.35 3.23
N ARG A 97 -10.47 -11.74 2.27
CA ARG A 97 -10.46 -13.10 1.68
C ARG A 97 -9.99 -14.17 2.66
N TYR A 98 -9.37 -13.76 3.78
CA TYR A 98 -8.95 -14.67 4.84
C TYR A 98 -10.00 -14.79 5.94
N GLN A 99 -9.84 -15.80 6.81
CA GLN A 99 -10.72 -16.04 7.97
C GLN A 99 -10.34 -15.09 9.14
N VAL A 100 -10.26 -13.79 8.84
CA VAL A 100 -10.02 -12.75 9.83
C VAL A 100 -11.27 -12.49 10.69
N LYS A 101 -11.05 -12.12 11.95
CA LYS A 101 -12.12 -11.75 12.88
C LYS A 101 -12.48 -10.28 12.75
N SER A 102 -11.48 -9.42 12.61
CA SER A 102 -11.66 -7.98 12.44
C SER A 102 -10.55 -7.36 11.62
N VAL A 103 -10.92 -6.31 10.88
CA VAL A 103 -10.02 -5.43 10.17
C VAL A 103 -10.32 -4.01 10.62
N ASP A 104 -9.35 -3.32 11.19
CA ASP A 104 -9.42 -1.88 11.42
C ASP A 104 -8.68 -1.17 10.28
N LEU A 105 -9.32 -0.23 9.58
CA LEU A 105 -8.74 0.61 8.56
C LEU A 105 -8.73 2.06 9.06
N VAL A 106 -7.56 2.66 9.07
CA VAL A 106 -7.35 4.04 9.55
C VAL A 106 -6.96 4.91 8.39
N GLU A 107 -7.91 5.72 7.91
CA GLU A 107 -7.72 6.63 6.79
C GLU A 107 -8.01 8.06 7.26
N ILE A 108 -7.06 8.96 6.99
CA ILE A 108 -7.18 10.35 7.41
C ILE A 108 -8.16 11.14 6.55
N ASP A 109 -8.28 10.78 5.27
CA ASP A 109 -9.08 11.51 4.28
C ASP A 109 -10.37 10.74 3.93
N GLU A 110 -11.47 11.10 4.56
CA GLU A 110 -12.79 10.51 4.30
C GLU A 110 -13.28 10.73 2.85
N GLU A 111 -12.76 11.76 2.18
CA GLU A 111 -13.13 12.06 0.81
C GLU A 111 -12.54 11.05 -0.19
N VAL A 112 -11.39 10.48 0.11
CA VAL A 112 -10.83 9.35 -0.67
C VAL A 112 -11.75 8.15 -0.58
N ILE A 113 -12.24 7.82 0.63
CA ILE A 113 -13.18 6.71 0.83
C ILE A 113 -14.50 6.98 0.08
N ALA A 114 -15.01 8.19 0.16
CA ALA A 114 -16.26 8.57 -0.51
C ALA A 114 -16.12 8.49 -2.05
N ALA A 115 -15.03 9.02 -2.60
CA ALA A 115 -14.73 8.95 -4.02
C ALA A 115 -14.56 7.49 -4.49
N SER A 116 -13.88 6.66 -3.72
CA SER A 116 -13.67 5.24 -4.01
C SER A 116 -14.99 4.48 -4.08
N LYS A 117 -15.85 4.65 -3.08
CA LYS A 117 -17.19 4.03 -3.07
C LYS A 117 -18.05 4.41 -4.28
N LEU A 118 -17.94 5.65 -4.73
CA LEU A 118 -18.75 6.16 -5.84
C LEU A 118 -18.19 5.79 -7.20
N TYR A 119 -16.87 5.86 -7.37
CA TYR A 119 -16.23 5.73 -8.68
C TYR A 119 -15.46 4.43 -8.88
N LEU A 120 -15.08 3.72 -7.82
CA LEU A 120 -14.33 2.45 -7.86
C LEU A 120 -15.05 1.35 -7.05
N PRO A 121 -16.36 1.11 -7.26
CA PRO A 121 -17.18 0.28 -6.37
C PRO A 121 -16.71 -1.17 -6.24
N GLU A 122 -16.05 -1.75 -7.24
CA GLU A 122 -15.51 -3.11 -7.17
C GLU A 122 -14.28 -3.18 -6.26
N ILE A 123 -13.44 -2.16 -6.27
CA ILE A 123 -12.26 -2.04 -5.41
C ILE A 123 -12.73 -1.74 -3.98
N ALA A 124 -13.65 -0.80 -3.83
CA ALA A 124 -14.23 -0.35 -2.57
C ALA A 124 -15.27 -1.32 -1.95
N ALA A 125 -15.48 -2.50 -2.54
CA ALA A 125 -16.50 -3.46 -2.08
C ALA A 125 -16.29 -3.91 -0.62
N SER A 126 -15.05 -3.88 -0.14
CA SER A 126 -14.68 -4.20 1.23
C SER A 126 -15.40 -3.35 2.28
N PHE A 127 -15.78 -2.12 1.97
CA PHE A 127 -16.48 -1.23 2.91
C PHE A 127 -17.90 -1.72 3.29
N ASN A 128 -18.42 -2.73 2.60
CA ASN A 128 -19.69 -3.39 2.94
C ASN A 128 -19.52 -4.61 3.86
N ASP A 129 -18.30 -5.04 4.16
CA ASP A 129 -18.04 -6.20 5.02
C ASP A 129 -18.12 -5.80 6.51
N THR A 130 -18.92 -6.51 7.27
CA THR A 130 -19.16 -6.23 8.70
C THR A 130 -17.93 -6.42 9.58
N ARG A 131 -16.91 -7.12 9.08
CA ARG A 131 -15.62 -7.30 9.78
C ARG A 131 -14.72 -6.08 9.66
N LEU A 132 -14.96 -5.19 8.65
CA LEU A 132 -14.19 -3.96 8.46
C LEU A 132 -14.75 -2.81 9.29
N LYS A 133 -13.87 -2.18 10.06
CA LYS A 133 -14.15 -0.96 10.83
C LYS A 133 -13.26 0.16 10.32
N VAL A 134 -13.88 1.22 9.83
CA VAL A 134 -13.18 2.42 9.36
C VAL A 134 -13.05 3.42 10.51
N HIS A 135 -11.84 3.94 10.68
CA HIS A 135 -11.50 5.01 11.61
C HIS A 135 -10.98 6.19 10.79
N ASN A 136 -11.79 7.24 10.69
CA ASN A 136 -11.37 8.45 10.00
C ASN A 136 -10.61 9.36 10.97
N MET A 137 -9.29 9.19 11.02
CA MET A 137 -8.38 9.91 11.90
C MET A 137 -6.92 9.75 11.49
N ASP A 138 -6.03 10.52 12.12
CA ASP A 138 -4.58 10.37 11.94
C ASP A 138 -4.10 9.03 12.53
N ALA A 139 -3.41 8.24 11.70
CA ALA A 139 -2.84 6.97 12.13
C ALA A 139 -1.77 7.14 13.22
N PHE A 140 -1.08 8.28 13.28
CA PHE A 140 -0.10 8.56 14.33
C PHE A 140 -0.76 8.68 15.72
N GLU A 141 -2.02 9.14 15.77
CA GLU A 141 -2.84 9.14 17.00
C GLU A 141 -3.41 7.75 17.28
N PHE A 142 -3.84 7.03 16.24
CA PHE A 142 -4.42 5.70 16.39
C PHE A 142 -3.45 4.68 16.99
N VAL A 143 -2.17 4.75 16.66
CA VAL A 143 -1.15 3.80 17.17
C VAL A 143 -0.83 3.95 18.66
N ASP A 144 -1.39 4.95 19.33
CA ASP A 144 -1.35 5.08 20.80
C ASP A 144 -2.50 4.31 21.51
N SER A 145 -3.39 3.66 20.75
CA SER A 145 -4.48 2.86 21.31
C SER A 145 -3.99 1.52 21.91
N ASN A 146 -4.71 1.02 22.92
CA ASN A 146 -4.42 -0.28 23.56
C ASN A 146 -5.00 -1.46 22.76
N ARG A 147 -4.75 -1.52 21.45
CA ARG A 147 -5.19 -2.61 20.57
C ARG A 147 -4.01 -3.47 20.16
N SER A 148 -4.29 -4.72 19.79
CA SER A 148 -3.26 -5.67 19.34
C SER A 148 -3.67 -6.33 18.04
N TYR A 149 -2.70 -6.48 17.14
CA TYR A 149 -2.90 -7.00 15.79
C TYR A 149 -1.92 -8.11 15.45
N ASP A 150 -2.36 -9.02 14.61
CA ASP A 150 -1.54 -10.09 14.05
C ASP A 150 -0.78 -9.61 12.82
N VAL A 151 -1.41 -8.73 12.03
CA VAL A 151 -0.81 -8.11 10.84
C VAL A 151 -1.13 -6.61 10.83
N ILE A 152 -0.13 -5.79 10.53
CA ILE A 152 -0.26 -4.36 10.26
C ILE A 152 0.21 -4.12 8.82
N LEU A 153 -0.65 -3.51 8.01
CA LEU A 153 -0.34 -3.12 6.62
C LEU A 153 -0.33 -1.60 6.53
N ILE A 154 0.79 -1.03 6.06
CA ILE A 154 0.91 0.42 5.85
C ILE A 154 0.76 0.68 4.35
N ASP A 155 -0.41 1.17 3.98
CA ASP A 155 -0.83 1.52 2.64
C ASP A 155 -1.02 3.04 2.53
N SER A 156 0.07 3.76 2.59
CA SER A 156 0.07 5.21 2.54
C SER A 156 0.75 5.71 1.27
N THR A 157 0.48 6.96 0.90
CA THR A 157 1.24 7.67 -0.15
C THR A 157 2.73 7.76 0.23
N ASP A 158 3.56 8.22 -0.71
CA ASP A 158 4.98 8.46 -0.48
C ASP A 158 5.20 9.40 0.73
N PRO A 159 6.38 9.38 1.38
CA PRO A 159 6.64 10.10 2.63
C PRO A 159 6.75 11.61 2.44
N ILE A 160 5.70 12.22 1.91
CA ILE A 160 5.56 13.65 1.65
C ILE A 160 4.38 14.18 2.49
N GLY A 161 4.48 15.40 3.00
CA GLY A 161 3.40 16.01 3.78
C GLY A 161 3.00 15.20 5.01
N PHE A 162 1.72 14.88 5.15
CA PHE A 162 1.16 14.14 6.30
C PHE A 162 1.68 12.70 6.39
N ALA A 163 1.93 12.05 5.25
CA ALA A 163 2.41 10.67 5.21
C ALA A 163 3.85 10.50 5.74
N ALA A 164 4.65 11.56 5.78
CA ALA A 164 6.05 11.48 6.20
C ALA A 164 6.21 10.95 7.63
N SER A 165 5.26 11.21 8.52
CA SER A 165 5.25 10.75 9.90
C SER A 165 5.16 9.23 10.03
N LEU A 166 4.47 8.55 9.09
CA LEU A 166 4.23 7.10 9.07
C LEU A 166 5.50 6.29 8.76
N PHE A 167 6.55 6.94 8.28
CA PHE A 167 7.85 6.32 8.00
C PHE A 167 8.93 6.75 9.01
N SER A 168 8.51 7.31 10.14
CA SER A 168 9.41 7.70 11.22
C SER A 168 9.75 6.53 12.14
N ASP A 169 10.93 6.61 12.77
CA ASP A 169 11.37 5.67 13.80
C ASP A 169 10.36 5.56 14.96
N VAL A 170 9.79 6.70 15.38
CA VAL A 170 8.77 6.77 16.43
C VAL A 170 7.50 6.02 16.03
N PHE A 171 7.07 6.15 14.77
CA PHE A 171 5.89 5.46 14.29
C PHE A 171 6.10 3.93 14.28
N TYR A 172 7.23 3.46 13.75
CA TYR A 172 7.55 2.03 13.75
C TYR A 172 7.67 1.44 15.17
N MET A 173 8.21 2.20 16.10
CA MET A 173 8.25 1.82 17.53
C MET A 173 6.84 1.66 18.09
N LYS A 174 5.93 2.60 17.83
CA LYS A 174 4.53 2.53 18.27
C LYS A 174 3.77 1.39 17.58
N ALA A 175 3.88 1.25 16.28
CA ALA A 175 3.26 0.16 15.52
C ALA A 175 3.72 -1.21 16.01
N LYS A 176 5.01 -1.36 16.33
CA LYS A 176 5.55 -2.58 16.93
C LYS A 176 4.85 -2.95 18.25
N LYS A 177 4.53 -1.98 19.11
CA LYS A 177 3.85 -2.23 20.38
C LYS A 177 2.42 -2.77 20.20
N MET A 178 1.80 -2.45 19.04
CA MET A 178 0.48 -2.97 18.68
C MET A 178 0.53 -4.38 18.06
N LEU A 179 1.71 -4.93 17.75
CA LEU A 179 1.83 -6.26 17.20
C LEU A 179 1.85 -7.31 18.29
N ASN A 180 1.11 -8.39 18.08
CA ASN A 180 1.23 -9.62 18.84
C ASN A 180 2.64 -10.22 18.70
N GLU A 181 2.99 -11.23 19.52
CA GLU A 181 4.35 -11.79 19.59
C GLU A 181 4.89 -12.27 18.23
N GLN A 182 4.04 -12.90 17.41
CA GLN A 182 4.38 -13.37 16.06
C GLN A 182 3.92 -12.40 14.95
N GLY A 183 3.50 -11.20 15.35
CA GLY A 183 2.90 -10.24 14.43
C GLY A 183 3.85 -9.78 13.34
N ILE A 184 3.27 -9.46 12.18
CA ILE A 184 3.98 -9.02 10.99
C ILE A 184 3.50 -7.61 10.63
N ILE A 185 4.44 -6.70 10.38
CA ILE A 185 4.17 -5.43 9.72
C ILE A 185 4.65 -5.51 8.28
N ALA A 186 3.87 -5.00 7.34
CA ALA A 186 4.28 -4.80 5.96
C ALA A 186 3.98 -3.37 5.53
N THR A 187 4.89 -2.76 4.79
CA THR A 187 4.75 -1.40 4.27
C THR A 187 5.19 -1.34 2.82
N GLN A 188 4.55 -0.51 2.02
CA GLN A 188 5.10 -0.08 0.75
C GLN A 188 6.39 0.75 1.00
N SER A 189 7.31 0.76 0.06
CA SER A 189 8.58 1.49 0.17
C SER A 189 9.05 2.11 -1.15
N GLY A 190 8.09 2.39 -2.05
CA GLY A 190 8.30 3.12 -3.30
C GLY A 190 9.04 2.35 -4.38
N SER A 191 9.43 3.08 -5.41
CA SER A 191 10.27 2.56 -6.48
C SER A 191 11.75 2.63 -6.09
N PRO A 192 12.45 1.51 -5.97
CA PRO A 192 13.88 1.55 -5.64
C PRO A 192 14.73 2.17 -6.76
N PHE A 193 14.21 2.21 -8.00
CA PHE A 193 14.90 2.82 -9.12
C PHE A 193 14.71 4.34 -9.16
N MET A 194 13.49 4.83 -8.89
CA MET A 194 13.18 6.27 -8.98
C MET A 194 13.41 7.01 -7.65
N ASN A 195 13.22 6.32 -6.52
CA ASN A 195 13.35 6.91 -5.17
C ASN A 195 14.10 5.96 -4.22
N PRO A 196 15.40 5.73 -4.43
CA PRO A 196 16.21 4.81 -3.61
C PRO A 196 16.28 5.20 -2.13
N ASP A 197 16.16 6.49 -1.82
CA ASP A 197 16.21 6.98 -0.43
C ASP A 197 14.99 6.53 0.38
N PHE A 198 13.86 6.36 -0.25
CA PHE A 198 12.66 5.92 0.44
C PHE A 198 12.79 4.48 0.94
N ILE A 199 13.14 3.51 0.09
CA ILE A 199 13.32 2.13 0.53
C ILE A 199 14.45 2.02 1.56
N ARG A 200 15.56 2.78 1.39
CA ARG A 200 16.66 2.82 2.36
C ARG A 200 16.18 3.30 3.73
N LYS A 201 15.43 4.41 3.78
CA LYS A 201 14.89 4.98 5.03
C LYS A 201 13.91 4.02 5.70
N ALA A 202 12.96 3.46 4.95
CA ALA A 202 11.98 2.50 5.48
C ALA A 202 12.67 1.24 6.02
N HIS A 203 13.65 0.69 5.29
CA HIS A 203 14.42 -0.47 5.73
C HIS A 203 15.19 -0.18 7.04
N ARG A 204 15.87 0.95 7.14
CA ARG A 204 16.61 1.34 8.35
C ARG A 204 15.69 1.51 9.55
N GLY A 205 14.56 2.22 9.38
CA GLY A 205 13.58 2.42 10.44
C GLY A 205 13.05 1.10 10.98
N LEU A 206 12.64 0.18 10.11
CA LEU A 206 12.19 -1.15 10.54
C LEU A 206 13.30 -1.98 11.19
N LYS A 207 14.53 -1.94 10.66
CA LYS A 207 15.70 -2.68 11.18
C LYS A 207 16.07 -2.25 12.60
N GLY A 208 15.80 -1.00 12.98
CA GLY A 208 16.01 -0.49 14.33
C GLY A 208 15.09 -1.15 15.38
N HIS A 209 13.95 -1.70 14.94
CA HIS A 209 12.92 -2.22 15.85
C HIS A 209 12.67 -3.73 15.74
N PHE A 210 12.86 -4.35 14.57
CA PHE A 210 12.49 -5.73 14.32
C PHE A 210 13.71 -6.63 14.10
N LYS A 211 13.57 -7.92 14.45
CA LYS A 211 14.64 -8.92 14.31
C LYS A 211 14.76 -9.46 12.89
N THR A 212 13.62 -9.62 12.21
CA THR A 212 13.54 -10.16 10.85
C THR A 212 12.99 -9.09 9.93
N ILE A 213 13.73 -8.76 8.86
CA ILE A 213 13.34 -7.80 7.84
C ILE A 213 13.43 -8.51 6.48
N LYS A 214 12.38 -8.43 5.70
CA LYS A 214 12.31 -9.02 4.35
C LYS A 214 11.81 -8.00 3.33
N PRO A 215 12.69 -7.28 2.65
CA PRO A 215 12.32 -6.50 1.48
C PRO A 215 11.91 -7.42 0.33
N TYR A 216 10.94 -6.99 -0.48
CA TYR A 216 10.48 -7.71 -1.66
C TYR A 216 9.94 -6.77 -2.73
N LEU A 217 9.78 -7.28 -3.93
CA LEU A 217 9.42 -6.49 -5.12
C LEU A 217 8.17 -7.03 -5.80
N SER A 218 7.46 -6.12 -6.46
CA SER A 218 6.46 -6.45 -7.47
C SER A 218 6.60 -5.57 -8.70
N PHE A 219 5.79 -5.85 -9.70
CA PHE A 219 5.64 -4.99 -10.87
C PHE A 219 4.25 -4.37 -10.85
N VAL A 220 4.18 -3.02 -10.89
CA VAL A 220 2.95 -2.24 -10.96
C VAL A 220 3.06 -1.29 -12.14
N PRO A 221 2.41 -1.55 -13.29
CA PRO A 221 2.64 -0.84 -14.55
C PRO A 221 2.50 0.68 -14.49
N THR A 222 1.56 1.18 -13.70
CA THR A 222 1.28 2.62 -13.60
C THR A 222 2.16 3.35 -12.59
N TYR A 223 2.88 2.63 -11.74
CA TYR A 223 3.76 3.26 -10.75
C TYR A 223 5.15 3.59 -11.32
N PRO A 224 5.87 4.55 -10.73
CA PRO A 224 7.17 4.99 -11.23
C PRO A 224 8.13 3.82 -11.51
N SER A 225 8.64 3.75 -12.74
CA SER A 225 9.47 2.67 -13.31
C SER A 225 8.81 1.29 -13.43
N GLY A 226 7.58 1.09 -12.96
CA GLY A 226 6.93 -0.22 -12.87
C GLY A 226 7.49 -1.14 -11.76
N MET A 227 8.67 -0.88 -11.24
CA MET A 227 9.26 -1.64 -10.14
C MET A 227 8.85 -1.02 -8.81
N TRP A 228 8.13 -1.78 -8.00
CA TRP A 228 7.67 -1.34 -6.69
C TRP A 228 8.18 -2.22 -5.58
N SER A 229 8.48 -1.63 -4.45
CA SER A 229 9.07 -2.32 -3.31
C SER A 229 8.20 -2.27 -2.07
N TYR A 230 8.35 -3.31 -1.27
CA TYR A 230 7.70 -3.46 0.02
C TYR A 230 8.70 -4.03 1.02
N ILE A 231 8.41 -3.86 2.31
CA ILE A 231 9.22 -4.44 3.38
C ILE A 231 8.30 -5.09 4.40
N MET A 232 8.49 -6.39 4.66
CA MET A 232 7.92 -7.06 5.82
C MET A 232 8.92 -7.07 6.98
N ALA A 233 8.40 -6.92 8.20
CA ALA A 233 9.19 -7.03 9.40
C ALA A 233 8.44 -7.77 10.52
N SER A 234 9.18 -8.49 11.37
CA SER A 234 8.64 -9.23 12.51
C SER A 234 9.71 -9.45 13.58
N ASN A 235 9.28 -9.70 14.81
CA ASN A 235 10.17 -10.22 15.86
C ASN A 235 10.34 -11.75 15.80
N GLY A 236 9.46 -12.44 15.07
CA GLY A 236 9.49 -13.87 14.78
C GLY A 236 10.14 -14.20 13.42
N LYS A 237 9.97 -15.45 13.01
CA LYS A 237 10.33 -15.90 11.67
C LYS A 237 9.22 -15.50 10.68
N ILE A 238 9.62 -14.97 9.53
CA ILE A 238 8.73 -14.74 8.39
C ILE A 238 8.86 -15.94 7.45
N GLN A 239 7.87 -16.81 7.45
CA GLN A 239 7.83 -18.01 6.61
C GLN A 239 6.40 -18.27 6.14
N LYS A 240 6.23 -18.85 4.97
CA LYS A 240 4.90 -19.16 4.44
C LYS A 240 4.23 -20.29 5.24
N HIS A 241 2.99 -20.09 5.66
CA HIS A 241 2.17 -21.06 6.39
C HIS A 241 1.02 -21.64 5.58
N ARG A 242 0.63 -20.96 4.47
CA ARG A 242 -0.48 -21.40 3.60
C ARG A 242 -0.23 -21.00 2.16
N ASP A 243 -0.86 -21.72 1.26
CA ASP A 243 -0.90 -21.38 -0.15
C ASP A 243 -1.94 -20.31 -0.43
N PHE A 244 -1.69 -19.53 -1.45
CA PHE A 244 -2.60 -18.53 -1.96
C PHE A 244 -2.42 -18.40 -3.48
N VAL A 245 -3.54 -18.21 -4.18
CA VAL A 245 -3.57 -17.92 -5.61
C VAL A 245 -4.48 -16.72 -5.83
N GLY A 246 -3.87 -15.60 -6.22
CA GLY A 246 -4.52 -14.38 -6.65
C GLY A 246 -4.47 -14.21 -8.17
N ARG A 247 -4.67 -12.99 -8.63
CA ARG A 247 -4.47 -12.61 -10.03
C ARG A 247 -2.98 -12.38 -10.34
N TYR A 248 -2.22 -11.87 -9.37
CA TYR A 248 -0.78 -11.61 -9.45
C TYR A 248 0.01 -12.57 -8.55
N MET A 249 -0.32 -12.60 -7.26
CA MET A 249 0.40 -13.42 -6.29
C MET A 249 -0.03 -14.88 -6.37
N ASN A 250 0.97 -15.75 -6.46
CA ASN A 250 0.86 -17.20 -6.30
C ASN A 250 2.09 -17.71 -5.52
N ASN A 251 2.22 -19.03 -5.37
CA ASN A 251 3.33 -19.61 -4.61
C ASN A 251 4.69 -19.30 -5.20
N ASP A 252 4.82 -19.26 -6.53
CA ASP A 252 6.09 -18.97 -7.22
C ASP A 252 6.47 -17.50 -7.08
N ILE A 253 5.49 -16.61 -7.21
CA ILE A 253 5.69 -15.18 -6.95
C ILE A 253 6.08 -14.93 -5.49
N TYR A 254 5.40 -15.59 -4.53
CA TYR A 254 5.79 -15.46 -3.12
C TYR A 254 7.26 -15.89 -2.87
N GLN A 255 7.73 -16.94 -3.52
CA GLN A 255 9.13 -17.38 -3.36
C GLN A 255 10.11 -16.42 -4.04
N SER A 256 9.81 -15.99 -5.27
CA SER A 256 10.70 -15.19 -6.10
C SER A 256 10.73 -13.72 -5.73
N CYS A 257 9.66 -13.14 -5.16
CA CYS A 257 9.59 -11.71 -4.87
C CYS A 257 10.70 -11.22 -3.90
N PHE A 258 11.26 -12.11 -3.08
CA PHE A 258 12.37 -11.81 -2.17
C PHE A 258 13.76 -11.88 -2.85
N SER A 259 13.82 -12.30 -4.12
CA SER A 259 15.06 -12.32 -4.90
C SER A 259 15.34 -10.93 -5.46
N LEU A 260 16.08 -10.13 -4.71
CA LEU A 260 16.35 -8.74 -5.06
C LEU A 260 17.46 -8.62 -6.10
N PRO A 261 17.31 -7.72 -7.10
CA PRO A 261 18.41 -7.27 -7.95
C PRO A 261 19.57 -6.72 -7.12
N GLU A 262 20.79 -6.82 -7.64
CA GLU A 262 21.99 -6.43 -6.91
C GLU A 262 21.97 -4.94 -6.51
N PHE A 263 21.53 -4.04 -7.39
CA PHE A 263 21.46 -2.63 -7.07
C PHE A 263 20.49 -2.33 -5.92
N VAL A 264 19.38 -3.08 -5.78
CA VAL A 264 18.45 -2.94 -4.66
C VAL A 264 19.09 -3.37 -3.34
N LYS A 265 19.88 -4.48 -3.36
CA LYS A 265 20.65 -4.90 -2.17
C LYS A 265 21.64 -3.83 -1.75
N GLN A 266 22.35 -3.23 -2.70
CA GLN A 266 23.29 -2.14 -2.43
C GLN A 266 22.60 -0.95 -1.78
N ILE A 267 21.42 -0.54 -2.30
CA ILE A 267 20.64 0.56 -1.71
C ILE A 267 20.30 0.32 -0.23
N ILE A 268 19.85 -0.89 0.13
CA ILE A 268 19.46 -1.20 1.52
C ILE A 268 20.64 -1.48 2.45
N GLU A 269 21.83 -1.81 1.91
CA GLU A 269 23.07 -2.05 2.65
C GLU A 269 23.92 -0.78 2.84
N GLU A 270 23.73 0.23 2.02
CA GLU A 270 24.42 1.52 2.16
C GLU A 270 24.17 2.14 3.55
N LYS A 271 25.23 2.65 4.18
CA LYS A 271 25.22 3.23 5.52
C LYS A 271 24.69 4.66 5.55
#